data_3b548c7a0b5ba4e3df940e838fe23b7a
#
_entry.id   3b548c7a0b5ba4e3df940e838fe23b7a
#
_cell.length_a   1.000
_cell.length_b   1.000
_cell.length_c   1.000
_cell.angle_alpha   90.00
_cell.angle_beta   90.00
_cell.angle_gamma   90.00
#
_symmetry.space_group_name_H-M   'P 1'
#
loop_
_entity.id
_entity.type
_entity.pdbx_description
1 polymer ?
#
loop_
_entity_poly.entity_id
_entity_poly.type
_entity_poly.pdbx_seq_one_letter_code
_entity_poly.pdbx_strand_id
1 'polypeptide(L)'
;MNLLFKTFFAMLLVSLGSLSARADDNLWLGVKAGTLGIGAEAIWRPLPWFDLRGGLNRFDYDETGSQSGINYDATLALSTLYATANFRVPLSPLRFTAGLFANDNELKLVSLESGSFDIGGTTYTSAEVGTLRSLTSFDSTSPYAGIGFDFGLFGKVGLNLDVGVLLQGDPKVSLSADGLLANDPTFVDALEAERVELEDEVDKFKAYPVVSLALNFQFL
;
A
#
# COMPACT_ATOMS: atom_id res chain seq x y z
N MET A 1 8.87 -6.70 -5.17
CA MET A 1 8.30 -7.77 -4.30
C MET A 1 9.31 -8.92 -4.21
N ASN A 2 9.88 -9.16 -3.02
CA ASN A 2 10.95 -10.13 -2.83
C ASN A 2 10.54 -11.55 -3.22
N LEU A 3 11.40 -12.25 -3.98
CA LEU A 3 11.20 -13.62 -4.43
C LEU A 3 10.88 -14.58 -3.28
N LEU A 4 11.48 -14.35 -2.10
CA LEU A 4 11.25 -15.12 -0.87
C LEU A 4 9.82 -15.03 -0.35
N PHE A 5 9.17 -13.87 -0.46
CA PHE A 5 7.78 -13.70 -0.01
C PHE A 5 6.80 -14.37 -1.00
N LYS A 6 7.09 -14.26 -2.32
CA LYS A 6 6.31 -14.98 -3.35
C LYS A 6 6.40 -16.49 -3.18
N THR A 7 7.60 -17.01 -2.88
CA THR A 7 7.79 -18.45 -2.62
C THR A 7 7.16 -18.89 -1.30
N PHE A 8 7.21 -18.07 -0.25
CA PHE A 8 6.58 -18.37 1.01
C PHE A 8 5.04 -18.39 0.89
N PHE A 9 4.48 -17.41 0.17
CA PHE A 9 3.04 -17.34 -0.09
C PHE A 9 2.55 -18.46 -1.00
N ALA A 10 3.31 -18.81 -2.06
CA ALA A 10 3.03 -19.96 -2.91
C ALA A 10 3.14 -21.29 -2.14
N MET A 11 4.10 -21.41 -1.22
CA MET A 11 4.26 -22.59 -0.38
C MET A 11 3.14 -22.73 0.67
N LEU A 12 2.63 -21.60 1.18
CA LEU A 12 1.46 -21.56 2.06
C LEU A 12 0.19 -22.00 1.32
N LEU A 13 0.01 -21.57 0.07
CA LEU A 13 -1.12 -22.00 -0.78
C LEU A 13 -1.04 -23.49 -1.16
N VAL A 14 0.15 -24.02 -1.41
CA VAL A 14 0.36 -25.45 -1.74
C VAL A 14 0.19 -26.35 -0.51
N SER A 15 0.59 -25.89 0.67
CA SER A 15 0.39 -26.65 1.92
C SER A 15 -1.09 -26.72 2.36
N LEU A 16 -1.91 -25.74 1.95
CA LEU A 16 -3.37 -25.77 2.17
C LEU A 16 -4.08 -26.84 1.31
N GLY A 17 -3.49 -27.24 0.18
CA GLY A 17 -4.06 -28.27 -0.72
C GLY A 17 -3.92 -29.72 -0.22
N SER A 18 -3.12 -30.00 0.81
CA SER A 18 -2.92 -31.34 1.35
C SER A 18 -3.64 -31.62 2.69
N LEU A 19 -4.28 -30.61 3.26
CA LEU A 19 -5.24 -30.82 4.35
C LEU A 19 -6.54 -31.31 3.73
N SER A 20 -6.77 -32.63 3.80
CA SER A 20 -8.10 -33.23 3.63
C SER A 20 -8.97 -32.76 4.81
N ALA A 21 -9.16 -31.45 4.91
CA ALA A 21 -10.17 -30.89 5.77
C ALA A 21 -11.52 -31.31 5.20
N ARG A 22 -12.36 -31.90 6.02
CA ARG A 22 -13.79 -31.88 5.79
C ARG A 22 -14.13 -30.44 5.46
N ALA A 23 -14.48 -30.19 4.20
CA ALA A 23 -14.87 -28.88 3.72
C ALA A 23 -16.30 -28.59 4.23
N ASP A 24 -16.41 -28.37 5.54
CA ASP A 24 -17.64 -27.87 6.12
C ASP A 24 -17.57 -26.36 6.08
N ASP A 25 -18.27 -25.76 5.10
CA ASP A 25 -18.78 -24.36 5.04
C ASP A 25 -17.83 -23.23 5.54
N ASN A 26 -16.50 -23.39 5.42
CA ASN A 26 -15.53 -22.53 6.09
C ASN A 26 -14.71 -21.61 5.18
N LEU A 27 -14.96 -21.66 3.87
CA LEU A 27 -14.26 -20.81 2.89
C LEU A 27 -15.17 -19.70 2.38
N TRP A 28 -14.71 -18.47 2.50
CA TRP A 28 -15.38 -17.27 2.00
C TRP A 28 -14.49 -16.59 0.97
N LEU A 29 -15.11 -16.05 -0.06
CA LEU A 29 -14.47 -15.21 -1.07
C LEU A 29 -15.13 -13.84 -1.07
N GLY A 30 -14.35 -12.78 -1.22
CA GLY A 30 -14.86 -11.43 -1.15
C GLY A 30 -14.19 -10.45 -2.08
N VAL A 31 -14.90 -9.35 -2.28
CA VAL A 31 -14.39 -8.14 -2.90
C VAL A 31 -14.40 -7.03 -1.87
N LYS A 32 -13.41 -6.16 -1.93
CA LYS A 32 -13.25 -5.06 -0.97
C LYS A 32 -12.87 -3.77 -1.66
N ALA A 33 -13.22 -2.67 -1.01
CA ALA A 33 -12.79 -1.33 -1.39
C ALA A 33 -12.41 -0.54 -0.14
N GLY A 34 -11.39 0.30 -0.23
CA GLY A 34 -10.91 1.07 0.90
C GLY A 34 -9.76 1.99 0.54
N THR A 35 -9.05 2.46 1.56
CA THR A 35 -7.92 3.39 1.39
C THR A 35 -6.74 2.79 0.62
N LEU A 36 -6.61 1.45 0.57
CA LEU A 36 -5.64 0.73 -0.26
C LEU A 36 -6.18 0.39 -1.67
N GLY A 37 -7.33 0.94 -2.06
CA GLY A 37 -7.98 0.72 -3.35
C GLY A 37 -9.01 -0.41 -3.34
N ILE A 38 -9.20 -1.02 -4.50
CA ILE A 38 -10.09 -2.17 -4.69
C ILE A 38 -9.29 -3.47 -4.56
N GLY A 39 -9.94 -4.52 -4.08
CA GLY A 39 -9.25 -5.79 -3.86
C GLY A 39 -10.17 -7.00 -3.84
N ALA A 40 -9.53 -8.14 -3.71
CA ALA A 40 -10.19 -9.42 -3.50
C ALA A 40 -9.54 -10.16 -2.33
N GLU A 41 -10.34 -10.94 -1.60
CA GLU A 41 -9.85 -11.70 -0.46
C GLU A 41 -10.47 -13.11 -0.42
N ALA A 42 -9.72 -14.03 0.17
CA ALA A 42 -10.18 -15.34 0.57
C ALA A 42 -10.05 -15.45 2.10
N ILE A 43 -11.09 -15.97 2.75
CA ILE A 43 -11.15 -16.13 4.20
C ILE A 43 -11.36 -17.61 4.48
N TRP A 44 -10.45 -18.19 5.22
CA TRP A 44 -10.59 -19.54 5.75
C TRP A 44 -10.86 -19.47 7.26
N ARG A 45 -11.98 -20.04 7.67
CA ARG A 45 -12.52 -19.97 9.04
C ARG A 45 -12.55 -21.33 9.70
N PRO A 46 -11.37 -21.88 10.13
CA PRO A 46 -11.30 -23.21 10.74
C PRO A 46 -12.01 -23.31 12.09
N LEU A 47 -12.18 -22.17 12.79
CA LEU A 47 -12.80 -22.09 14.10
C LEU A 47 -13.80 -20.91 14.15
N PRO A 48 -14.86 -20.98 14.96
CA PRO A 48 -15.84 -19.88 15.06
C PRO A 48 -15.25 -18.55 15.53
N TRP A 49 -14.14 -18.59 16.27
CA TRP A 49 -13.46 -17.42 16.85
C TRP A 49 -12.14 -17.06 16.16
N PHE A 50 -11.72 -17.82 15.13
CA PHE A 50 -10.46 -17.60 14.42
C PHE A 50 -10.61 -17.78 12.92
N ASP A 51 -10.08 -16.85 12.15
CA ASP A 51 -9.95 -16.96 10.71
C ASP A 51 -8.58 -16.48 10.20
N LEU A 52 -8.21 -16.99 9.04
CA LEU A 52 -7.08 -16.52 8.24
C LEU A 52 -7.62 -15.86 6.97
N ARG A 53 -7.05 -14.71 6.60
CA ARG A 53 -7.40 -14.01 5.36
C ARG A 53 -6.16 -13.80 4.53
N GLY A 54 -6.29 -14.01 3.24
CA GLY A 54 -5.31 -13.64 2.25
C GLY A 54 -5.98 -12.86 1.14
N GLY A 55 -5.35 -11.82 0.64
CA GLY A 55 -5.95 -11.00 -0.39
C GLY A 55 -4.96 -10.04 -1.02
N LEU A 56 -5.46 -9.31 -1.99
CA LEU A 56 -4.71 -8.29 -2.72
C LEU A 56 -5.55 -7.01 -2.82
N ASN A 57 -4.87 -5.87 -2.92
CA ASN A 57 -5.49 -4.58 -3.23
C ASN A 57 -4.70 -3.88 -4.31
N ARG A 58 -5.38 -3.09 -5.13
CA ARG A 58 -4.77 -2.27 -6.17
C ARG A 58 -5.53 -0.97 -6.37
N PHE A 59 -4.78 0.10 -6.58
CA PHE A 59 -5.29 1.40 -6.98
C PHE A 59 -4.21 2.14 -7.76
N ASP A 60 -4.57 2.65 -8.92
CA ASP A 60 -3.69 3.50 -9.73
C ASP A 60 -4.46 4.81 -9.95
N TYR A 61 -3.82 5.95 -9.66
CA TYR A 61 -4.38 7.28 -9.82
C TYR A 61 -3.33 8.23 -10.39
N ASP A 62 -3.68 8.85 -11.50
CA ASP A 62 -2.85 9.84 -12.17
C ASP A 62 -3.51 11.21 -12.08
N GLU A 63 -2.73 12.23 -11.73
CA GLU A 63 -3.19 13.63 -11.65
C GLU A 63 -2.10 14.57 -12.17
N THR A 64 -2.51 15.58 -12.92
CA THR A 64 -1.64 16.69 -13.31
C THR A 64 -1.92 17.87 -12.39
N GLY A 65 -0.92 18.31 -11.64
CA GLY A 65 -1.02 19.38 -10.66
C GLY A 65 -0.05 20.52 -10.91
N SER A 66 -0.21 21.58 -10.14
CA SER A 66 0.75 22.70 -10.08
C SER A 66 0.95 23.12 -8.64
N GLN A 67 2.19 23.16 -8.19
CA GLN A 67 2.57 23.64 -6.86
C GLN A 67 3.82 24.51 -6.97
N SER A 68 3.82 25.66 -6.30
CA SER A 68 4.94 26.62 -6.31
C SER A 68 5.40 27.06 -7.71
N GLY A 69 4.46 27.08 -8.69
CA GLY A 69 4.78 27.44 -10.08
C GLY A 69 5.38 26.32 -10.93
N ILE A 70 5.53 25.12 -10.37
CA ILE A 70 5.97 23.92 -11.08
C ILE A 70 4.73 23.07 -11.42
N ASN A 71 4.58 22.74 -12.70
CA ASN A 71 3.61 21.76 -13.15
C ASN A 71 4.22 20.36 -13.06
N TYR A 72 3.45 19.38 -12.59
CA TYR A 72 3.91 18.00 -12.46
C TYR A 72 2.80 17.01 -12.80
N ASP A 73 3.21 15.86 -13.30
CA ASP A 73 2.40 14.66 -13.37
C ASP A 73 2.68 13.80 -12.14
N ALA A 74 1.63 13.53 -11.36
CA ALA A 74 1.67 12.69 -10.18
C ALA A 74 0.99 11.35 -10.48
N THR A 75 1.68 10.24 -10.23
CA THR A 75 1.14 8.89 -10.29
C THR A 75 1.22 8.25 -8.91
N LEU A 76 0.07 7.98 -8.30
CA LEU A 76 -0.05 7.18 -7.09
C LEU A 76 -0.39 5.74 -7.47
N ALA A 77 0.52 4.81 -7.24
CA ALA A 77 0.33 3.39 -7.45
C ALA A 77 0.30 2.66 -6.10
N LEU A 78 -0.87 2.16 -5.71
CA LEU A 78 -1.02 1.32 -4.52
C LEU A 78 -1.16 -0.13 -4.96
N SER A 79 -0.30 -0.99 -4.46
CA SER A 79 -0.31 -2.43 -4.76
C SER A 79 0.12 -3.20 -3.53
N THR A 80 -0.78 -4.00 -2.97
CA THR A 80 -0.49 -4.80 -1.79
C THR A 80 -1.00 -6.23 -1.93
N LEU A 81 -0.23 -7.17 -1.38
CA LEU A 81 -0.65 -8.56 -1.16
C LEU A 81 -0.55 -8.84 0.34
N TYR A 82 -1.57 -9.43 0.97
CA TYR A 82 -1.56 -9.59 2.41
C TYR A 82 -1.97 -10.97 2.90
N ALA A 83 -1.50 -11.28 4.11
CA ALA A 83 -1.99 -12.39 4.91
C ALA A 83 -2.22 -11.91 6.35
N THR A 84 -3.41 -12.17 6.90
CA THR A 84 -3.79 -11.77 8.25
C THR A 84 -4.39 -12.93 9.03
N ALA A 85 -4.15 -12.94 10.34
CA ALA A 85 -4.82 -13.77 11.31
C ALA A 85 -5.81 -12.92 12.11
N ASN A 86 -6.99 -13.45 12.36
CA ASN A 86 -8.09 -12.71 12.92
C ASN A 86 -8.68 -13.46 14.12
N PHE A 87 -8.86 -12.73 15.21
CA PHE A 87 -9.58 -13.20 16.39
C PHE A 87 -10.96 -12.55 16.43
N ARG A 88 -12.00 -13.35 16.33
CA ARG A 88 -13.41 -12.94 16.38
C ARG A 88 -13.93 -13.04 17.80
N VAL A 89 -14.46 -11.96 18.32
CA VAL A 89 -15.04 -11.94 19.67
C VAL A 89 -16.36 -12.72 19.66
N PRO A 90 -16.50 -13.78 20.47
CA PRO A 90 -17.74 -14.56 20.53
C PRO A 90 -18.94 -13.68 20.86
N LEU A 91 -20.06 -13.92 20.19
CA LEU A 91 -21.35 -13.19 20.37
C LEU A 91 -21.28 -11.69 20.05
N SER A 92 -20.24 -11.25 19.33
CA SER A 92 -20.04 -9.86 18.92
C SER A 92 -19.67 -9.80 17.43
N PRO A 93 -19.99 -8.71 16.72
CA PRO A 93 -19.46 -8.50 15.38
C PRO A 93 -17.98 -8.11 15.38
N LEU A 94 -17.39 -7.82 16.55
CA LEU A 94 -16.02 -7.32 16.68
C LEU A 94 -14.97 -8.40 16.36
N ARG A 95 -13.93 -7.98 15.67
CA ARG A 95 -12.77 -8.79 15.29
C ARG A 95 -11.47 -8.00 15.46
N PHE A 96 -10.45 -8.65 16.00
CA PHE A 96 -9.07 -8.14 16.03
C PHE A 96 -8.27 -8.80 14.91
N THR A 97 -7.48 -8.01 14.22
CA THR A 97 -6.71 -8.43 13.04
C THR A 97 -5.24 -8.07 13.22
N ALA A 98 -4.35 -9.01 12.91
CA ALA A 98 -2.93 -8.75 12.78
C ALA A 98 -2.37 -9.54 11.59
N GLY A 99 -1.34 -9.00 10.91
CA GLY A 99 -0.74 -9.69 9.78
C GLY A 99 0.38 -8.92 9.11
N LEU A 100 0.71 -9.37 7.90
CA LEU A 100 1.78 -8.83 7.08
C LEU A 100 1.25 -8.51 5.68
N PHE A 101 1.72 -7.40 5.15
CA PHE A 101 1.47 -6.96 3.79
C PHE A 101 2.79 -6.95 3.02
N ALA A 102 2.83 -7.56 1.84
CA ALA A 102 3.80 -7.20 0.83
C ALA A 102 3.33 -5.89 0.22
N ASN A 103 4.14 -4.86 0.31
CA ASN A 103 3.79 -3.48 0.02
C ASN A 103 4.66 -2.98 -1.14
N ASP A 104 4.02 -2.71 -2.26
CA ASP A 104 4.62 -2.11 -3.45
C ASP A 104 3.93 -0.74 -3.74
N ASN A 105 3.58 0.00 -2.68
CA ASN A 105 3.01 1.34 -2.81
C ASN A 105 4.10 2.33 -3.23
N GLU A 106 3.81 3.14 -4.25
CA GLU A 106 4.72 4.12 -4.82
C GLU A 106 4.00 5.43 -5.14
N LEU A 107 4.69 6.55 -4.96
CA LEU A 107 4.30 7.86 -5.48
C LEU A 107 5.40 8.34 -6.42
N LYS A 108 5.02 8.60 -7.67
CA LYS A 108 5.91 9.15 -8.71
C LYS A 108 5.48 10.57 -9.05
N LEU A 109 6.42 11.49 -9.08
CA LEU A 109 6.22 12.85 -9.55
C LEU A 109 7.20 13.12 -10.69
N VAL A 110 6.70 13.66 -11.79
CA VAL A 110 7.52 14.06 -12.95
C VAL A 110 7.21 15.52 -13.27
N SER A 111 8.20 16.40 -13.22
CA SER A 111 7.99 17.79 -13.57
C SER A 111 7.69 17.93 -15.06
N LEU A 112 6.70 18.77 -15.35
CA LEU A 112 6.45 19.28 -16.69
C LEU A 112 7.30 20.52 -16.92
N GLU A 113 7.25 21.08 -18.14
CA GLU A 113 7.97 22.33 -18.45
C GLU A 113 7.55 23.44 -17.47
N SER A 114 8.51 24.01 -16.78
CA SER A 114 8.37 25.10 -15.80
C SER A 114 9.39 26.20 -16.08
N GLY A 115 9.12 27.42 -15.63
CA GLY A 115 10.07 28.52 -15.80
C GLY A 115 11.31 28.39 -14.92
N SER A 116 11.15 27.93 -13.71
CA SER A 116 12.21 27.75 -12.71
C SER A 116 11.85 26.69 -11.68
N PHE A 117 12.86 26.15 -11.01
CA PHE A 117 12.75 25.20 -9.91
C PHE A 117 13.48 25.76 -8.70
N ASP A 118 12.87 25.64 -7.53
CA ASP A 118 13.55 25.88 -6.23
C ASP A 118 13.94 24.52 -5.65
N ILE A 119 15.25 24.27 -5.54
CA ILE A 119 15.81 22.97 -5.13
C ILE A 119 16.90 23.25 -4.10
N GLY A 120 16.73 22.71 -2.87
CA GLY A 120 17.66 22.94 -1.77
C GLY A 120 17.83 24.44 -1.44
N GLY A 121 16.76 25.25 -1.58
CA GLY A 121 16.77 26.69 -1.33
C GLY A 121 17.48 27.52 -2.39
N THR A 122 17.78 26.95 -3.57
CA THR A 122 18.39 27.66 -4.71
C THR A 122 17.49 27.55 -5.93
N THR A 123 17.29 28.68 -6.62
CA THR A 123 16.46 28.72 -7.83
C THR A 123 17.28 28.38 -9.07
N TYR A 124 16.85 27.38 -9.82
CA TYR A 124 17.43 26.91 -11.08
C TYR A 124 16.47 27.11 -12.25
N THR A 125 17.01 27.28 -13.45
CA THR A 125 16.21 27.35 -14.67
C THR A 125 15.85 25.96 -15.19
N SER A 126 14.81 25.87 -16.03
CA SER A 126 14.39 24.60 -16.65
C SER A 126 15.50 23.97 -17.49
N ALA A 127 16.36 24.76 -18.14
CA ALA A 127 17.49 24.21 -18.92
C ALA A 127 18.57 23.57 -18.03
N GLU A 128 18.77 24.11 -16.84
CA GLU A 128 19.74 23.59 -15.87
C GLU A 128 19.25 22.29 -15.24
N VAL A 129 17.96 22.21 -14.88
CA VAL A 129 17.35 21.03 -14.21
C VAL A 129 16.92 19.96 -15.20
N GLY A 130 16.38 20.36 -16.37
CA GLY A 130 15.71 19.44 -17.28
C GLY A 130 14.39 18.92 -16.68
N THR A 131 14.15 17.63 -16.78
CA THR A 131 13.01 16.97 -16.13
C THR A 131 13.40 16.49 -14.75
N LEU A 132 12.75 17.02 -13.73
CA LEU A 132 12.88 16.54 -12.33
C LEU A 132 11.93 15.36 -12.11
N ARG A 133 12.45 14.26 -11.58
CA ARG A 133 11.68 13.07 -11.24
C ARG A 133 11.87 12.72 -9.78
N SER A 134 10.76 12.51 -9.08
CA SER A 134 10.74 12.00 -7.71
C SER A 134 10.04 10.65 -7.68
N LEU A 135 10.61 9.70 -6.92
CA LEU A 135 10.01 8.41 -6.60
C LEU A 135 10.04 8.23 -5.09
N THR A 136 8.87 8.14 -4.48
CA THR A 136 8.73 7.75 -3.07
C THR A 136 8.26 6.30 -2.99
N SER A 137 8.96 5.50 -2.21
CA SER A 137 8.63 4.09 -1.94
C SER A 137 8.75 3.80 -0.45
N PHE A 138 8.23 2.65 -0.01
CA PHE A 138 8.21 2.23 1.38
C PHE A 138 8.82 0.83 1.54
N ASP A 139 8.86 0.33 2.78
CA ASP A 139 9.34 -1.02 3.01
C ASP A 139 8.43 -2.05 2.33
N SER A 140 9.05 -3.02 1.66
CA SER A 140 8.35 -4.07 0.90
C SER A 140 7.56 -5.06 1.78
N THR A 141 7.76 -5.03 3.10
CA THR A 141 7.01 -5.85 4.06
C THR A 141 6.57 -4.98 5.22
N SER A 142 5.27 -4.84 5.37
CA SER A 142 4.64 -3.93 6.32
C SER A 142 3.77 -4.70 7.30
N PRO A 143 4.03 -4.65 8.61
CA PRO A 143 3.12 -5.15 9.62
C PRO A 143 1.79 -4.39 9.61
N TYR A 144 0.72 -5.11 9.91
CA TYR A 144 -0.64 -4.56 10.01
C TYR A 144 -1.29 -4.97 11.32
N ALA A 145 -2.00 -4.04 11.94
CA ALA A 145 -2.88 -4.30 13.06
C ALA A 145 -4.18 -3.49 12.91
N GLY A 146 -5.30 -4.09 13.28
CA GLY A 146 -6.60 -3.43 13.14
C GLY A 146 -7.72 -4.11 13.90
N ILE A 147 -8.88 -3.47 13.82
CA ILE A 147 -10.16 -4.00 14.29
C ILE A 147 -11.12 -4.10 13.11
N GLY A 148 -11.98 -5.08 13.14
CA GLY A 148 -13.02 -5.28 12.13
C GLY A 148 -14.38 -5.53 12.76
N PHE A 149 -15.41 -5.29 11.96
CA PHE A 149 -16.79 -5.59 12.31
C PHE A 149 -17.39 -6.45 11.21
N ASP A 150 -17.87 -7.64 11.58
CA ASP A 150 -18.40 -8.64 10.67
C ASP A 150 -19.93 -8.73 10.84
N PHE A 151 -20.67 -8.43 9.79
CA PHE A 151 -22.12 -8.49 9.77
C PHE A 151 -22.60 -9.56 8.78
N GLY A 152 -23.43 -10.50 9.21
CA GLY A 152 -24.15 -11.38 8.32
C GLY A 152 -25.35 -10.63 7.72
N LEU A 153 -25.48 -10.64 6.39
CA LEU A 153 -26.60 -9.98 5.69
C LEU A 153 -27.71 -10.98 5.36
N PHE A 154 -27.39 -11.99 4.53
CA PHE A 154 -28.39 -13.00 4.08
C PHE A 154 -27.67 -14.35 3.95
N GLY A 155 -27.92 -15.27 4.88
CA GLY A 155 -27.40 -16.63 4.83
C GLY A 155 -25.89 -16.70 4.58
N LYS A 156 -25.51 -16.81 3.31
CA LYS A 156 -24.12 -16.95 2.84
C LYS A 156 -23.42 -15.64 2.46
N VAL A 157 -23.99 -14.49 2.82
CA VAL A 157 -23.44 -13.16 2.48
C VAL A 157 -23.04 -12.45 3.76
N GLY A 158 -21.81 -11.93 3.80
CA GLY A 158 -21.27 -11.13 4.89
C GLY A 158 -20.77 -9.77 4.42
N LEU A 159 -20.93 -8.76 5.28
CA LEU A 159 -20.37 -7.43 5.14
C LEU A 159 -19.33 -7.23 6.23
N ASN A 160 -18.13 -6.83 5.86
CA ASN A 160 -17.02 -6.61 6.78
C ASN A 160 -16.54 -5.16 6.67
N LEU A 161 -16.40 -4.50 7.80
CA LEU A 161 -15.75 -3.20 7.93
C LEU A 161 -14.43 -3.39 8.68
N ASP A 162 -13.32 -2.91 8.12
CA ASP A 162 -12.00 -2.97 8.74
C ASP A 162 -11.45 -1.56 8.95
N VAL A 163 -10.86 -1.32 10.11
CA VAL A 163 -10.12 -0.11 10.45
C VAL A 163 -8.80 -0.54 11.11
N GLY A 164 -7.68 -0.05 10.60
CA GLY A 164 -6.39 -0.43 11.13
C GLY A 164 -5.26 0.47 10.66
N VAL A 165 -4.05 0.05 10.95
CA VAL A 165 -2.83 0.76 10.60
C VAL A 165 -1.86 -0.21 9.92
N LEU A 166 -1.37 0.19 8.77
CA LEU A 166 -0.27 -0.46 8.05
C LEU A 166 1.02 0.31 8.37
N LEU A 167 1.98 -0.38 8.98
CA LEU A 167 3.28 0.19 9.32
C LEU A 167 4.20 -0.01 8.12
N GLN A 168 4.29 1.03 7.25
CA GLN A 168 5.01 0.96 5.98
C GLN A 168 6.53 1.18 6.11
N GLY A 169 7.02 1.51 7.31
CA GLY A 169 8.42 1.89 7.52
C GLY A 169 8.75 3.29 7.02
N ASP A 170 10.03 3.62 7.05
CA ASP A 170 10.51 4.93 6.60
C ASP A 170 10.35 5.10 5.09
N PRO A 171 9.79 6.22 4.62
CA PRO A 171 9.73 6.51 3.20
C PRO A 171 11.15 6.66 2.63
N LYS A 172 11.33 6.22 1.39
CA LYS A 172 12.58 6.35 0.64
C LYS A 172 12.29 7.19 -0.58
N VAL A 173 12.78 8.41 -0.58
CA VAL A 173 12.66 9.33 -1.70
C VAL A 173 13.92 9.23 -2.58
N SER A 174 13.72 9.16 -3.88
CA SER A 174 14.77 9.26 -4.87
C SER A 174 14.48 10.44 -5.78
N LEU A 175 15.40 11.38 -5.91
CA LEU A 175 15.32 12.51 -6.84
C LEU A 175 16.35 12.34 -7.97
N SER A 176 15.94 12.73 -9.17
CA SER A 176 16.85 12.76 -10.33
C SER A 176 16.44 13.88 -11.30
N ALA A 177 17.42 14.46 -11.98
CA ALA A 177 17.26 15.49 -12.98
C ALA A 177 18.10 15.14 -14.22
N ASP A 178 17.71 15.58 -15.42
CA ASP A 178 18.38 15.25 -16.67
C ASP A 178 18.86 16.49 -17.47
N GLY A 179 18.88 17.68 -16.83
CA GLY A 179 19.33 18.92 -17.43
C GLY A 179 20.85 19.12 -17.47
N LEU A 180 21.24 20.34 -17.78
CA LEU A 180 22.65 20.71 -17.98
C LEU A 180 23.49 20.52 -16.72
N LEU A 181 22.91 20.71 -15.52
CA LEU A 181 23.58 20.58 -14.23
C LEU A 181 23.45 19.19 -13.60
N ALA A 182 22.88 18.20 -14.26
CA ALA A 182 22.62 16.87 -13.71
C ALA A 182 23.87 16.19 -13.11
N ASN A 183 25.07 16.56 -13.54
CA ASN A 183 26.33 16.03 -13.03
C ASN A 183 27.19 17.10 -12.33
N ASP A 184 26.66 18.29 -12.09
CA ASP A 184 27.38 19.36 -11.36
C ASP A 184 27.34 19.02 -9.85
N PRO A 185 28.49 18.99 -9.14
CA PRO A 185 28.55 18.61 -7.74
C PRO A 185 27.66 19.49 -6.84
N THR A 186 27.62 20.80 -7.09
CA THR A 186 26.80 21.75 -6.28
C THR A 186 25.32 21.49 -6.45
N PHE A 187 24.89 21.17 -7.68
CA PHE A 187 23.50 20.81 -7.96
C PHE A 187 23.13 19.46 -7.39
N VAL A 188 24.02 18.49 -7.42
CA VAL A 188 23.80 17.17 -6.78
C VAL A 188 23.65 17.31 -5.27
N ASP A 189 24.46 18.16 -4.62
CA ASP A 189 24.32 18.46 -3.20
C ASP A 189 22.96 19.15 -2.89
N ALA A 190 22.49 20.05 -3.76
CA ALA A 190 21.18 20.69 -3.61
C ALA A 190 20.02 19.67 -3.78
N LEU A 191 20.12 18.75 -4.76
CA LEU A 191 19.15 17.66 -4.92
C LEU A 191 19.11 16.75 -3.70
N GLU A 192 20.27 16.46 -3.08
CA GLU A 192 20.32 15.64 -1.88
C GLU A 192 19.69 16.35 -0.68
N ALA A 193 19.88 17.67 -0.54
CA ALA A 193 19.22 18.45 0.50
C ALA A 193 17.69 18.45 0.32
N GLU A 194 17.21 18.65 -0.89
CA GLU A 194 15.79 18.57 -1.25
C GLU A 194 15.20 17.19 -0.99
N ARG A 195 15.94 16.13 -1.31
CA ARG A 195 15.54 14.74 -1.06
C ARG A 195 15.27 14.50 0.43
N VAL A 196 16.16 15.00 1.31
CA VAL A 196 16.01 14.86 2.76
C VAL A 196 14.78 15.61 3.26
N GLU A 197 14.54 16.82 2.75
CA GLU A 197 13.35 17.62 3.12
C GLU A 197 12.05 16.90 2.69
N LEU A 198 12.02 16.34 1.48
CA LEU A 198 10.87 15.56 1.02
C LEU A 198 10.66 14.26 1.83
N GLU A 199 11.72 13.58 2.26
CA GLU A 199 11.60 12.42 3.16
C GLU A 199 10.96 12.82 4.49
N ASP A 200 11.35 13.94 5.08
CA ASP A 200 10.76 14.46 6.31
C ASP A 200 9.28 14.85 6.14
N GLU A 201 8.91 15.42 5.00
CA GLU A 201 7.51 15.76 4.70
C GLU A 201 6.60 14.54 4.59
N VAL A 202 7.09 13.45 3.99
CA VAL A 202 6.32 12.21 3.80
C VAL A 202 6.43 11.23 4.97
N ASP A 203 7.23 11.54 5.98
CA ASP A 203 7.44 10.71 7.19
C ASP A 203 6.14 10.35 7.93
N LYS A 204 5.16 11.24 7.89
CA LYS A 204 3.80 11.00 8.42
C LYS A 204 3.09 9.78 7.83
N PHE A 205 3.51 9.29 6.67
CA PHE A 205 2.93 8.12 6.02
C PHE A 205 3.57 6.78 6.44
N LYS A 206 4.54 6.78 7.36
CA LYS A 206 5.07 5.55 8.00
C LYS A 206 3.96 4.67 8.56
N ALA A 207 2.94 5.30 9.13
CA ALA A 207 1.75 4.67 9.66
C ALA A 207 0.54 5.02 8.77
N TYR A 208 0.25 4.16 7.80
CA TYR A 208 -0.82 4.39 6.85
C TYR A 208 -2.17 3.91 7.40
N PRO A 209 -3.19 4.78 7.52
CA PRO A 209 -4.50 4.40 8.01
C PRO A 209 -5.23 3.56 6.96
N VAL A 210 -5.65 2.36 7.34
CA VAL A 210 -6.42 1.46 6.48
C VAL A 210 -7.86 1.44 6.94
N VAL A 211 -8.76 1.84 6.05
CA VAL A 211 -10.22 1.68 6.22
C VAL A 211 -10.73 0.95 4.99
N SER A 212 -11.45 -0.14 5.19
CA SER A 212 -12.02 -0.89 4.06
C SER A 212 -13.38 -1.50 4.38
N LEU A 213 -14.18 -1.63 3.34
CA LEU A 213 -15.46 -2.33 3.33
C LEU A 213 -15.35 -3.51 2.38
N ALA A 214 -15.76 -4.70 2.84
CA ALA A 214 -15.74 -5.91 2.02
C ALA A 214 -17.11 -6.60 2.02
N LEU A 215 -17.47 -7.14 0.86
CA LEU A 215 -18.62 -8.01 0.67
C LEU A 215 -18.12 -9.42 0.41
N ASN A 216 -18.47 -10.35 1.30
CA ASN A 216 -17.97 -11.72 1.29
C ASN A 216 -19.09 -12.71 1.06
N PHE A 217 -18.80 -13.77 0.31
CA PHE A 217 -19.72 -14.85 0.00
C PHE A 217 -19.12 -16.16 0.49
N GLN A 218 -19.91 -16.91 1.23
CA GLN A 218 -19.55 -18.26 1.66
C GLN A 218 -19.58 -19.20 0.44
N PHE A 219 -18.41 -19.74 0.09
CA PHE A 219 -18.25 -20.59 -1.08
C PHE A 219 -18.40 -22.08 -0.73
N LEU A 220 -17.83 -22.48 0.39
CA LEU A 220 -17.88 -23.83 0.95
C LEU A 220 -18.11 -23.77 2.45
#